data_002ec73b85c647463ab2c27cf97e079c
#
_entry.id   002ec73b85c647463ab2c27cf97e079c
#
_cell.length_a   1.000
_cell.length_b   1.000
_cell.length_c   1.000
_cell.angle_alpha   90.00
_cell.angle_beta   90.00
_cell.angle_gamma   90.00
#
_symmetry.space_group_name_H-M   'P 1'
#
loop_
_entity.id
_entity.type
_entity.pdbx_description
1 polymer ?
#
loop_
_entity_poly.entity_id
_entity_poly.type
_entity_poly.pdbx_seq_one_letter_code
_entity_poly.pdbx_strand_id
1 'polypeptide(L)'
;MNQRDPSYDILFEPVQIGPVTAKNRFYQVPHCNGMGYMRPNTLAAMRGIKAEGGWAVVCTEEVEIRANSDNGSAAEGRLWDDGDIPALAKMTEAVHEHGALAGIELVHGGYSNANNYSRIPPIAPSAISVNSYAPVQARAMTKADIRDFRKWHRQAALRAKEADFDLVYVYAGHSLTLLMHFLSRRFNHRTDEY
;
A
#
# COMPACT_ATOMS: atom_id res chain seq x y z
N MET A 1 -27.89 19.83 22.47
CA MET A 1 -26.79 18.98 22.03
C MET A 1 -27.16 17.58 22.46
N ASN A 2 -27.26 16.62 21.52
CA ASN A 2 -27.47 15.23 21.91
C ASN A 2 -26.21 14.76 22.64
N GLN A 3 -26.39 14.34 23.89
CA GLN A 3 -25.30 13.79 24.68
C GLN A 3 -24.94 12.43 24.10
N ARG A 4 -23.63 12.19 23.84
CA ARG A 4 -23.14 10.91 23.33
C ARG A 4 -23.44 9.81 24.34
N ASP A 5 -23.84 8.62 23.85
CA ASP A 5 -24.01 7.44 24.69
C ASP A 5 -22.64 7.03 25.28
N PRO A 6 -22.49 6.95 26.61
CA PRO A 6 -21.22 6.58 27.23
C PRO A 6 -20.67 5.21 26.82
N SER A 7 -21.50 4.29 26.33
CA SER A 7 -21.05 2.99 25.82
C SER A 7 -20.05 3.10 24.65
N TYR A 8 -20.04 4.24 23.95
CA TYR A 8 -19.13 4.53 22.85
C TYR A 8 -17.87 5.31 23.26
N ASP A 9 -17.69 5.62 24.54
CA ASP A 9 -16.54 6.42 25.00
C ASP A 9 -15.21 5.74 24.69
N ILE A 10 -15.16 4.42 24.75
CA ILE A 10 -13.97 3.63 24.39
C ILE A 10 -13.43 3.93 22.98
N LEU A 11 -14.27 4.36 22.03
CA LEU A 11 -13.84 4.70 20.67
C LEU A 11 -12.94 5.95 20.64
N PHE A 12 -13.03 6.79 21.66
CA PHE A 12 -12.30 8.05 21.78
C PHE A 12 -11.09 7.95 22.71
N GLU A 13 -10.85 6.78 23.28
CA GLU A 13 -9.66 6.52 24.09
C GLU A 13 -8.46 6.22 23.20
N PRO A 14 -7.25 6.70 23.58
CA PRO A 14 -6.02 6.36 22.89
C PRO A 14 -5.77 4.84 22.87
N VAL A 15 -5.11 4.37 21.81
CA VAL A 15 -4.71 2.97 21.68
C VAL A 15 -3.26 2.85 21.23
N GLN A 16 -2.51 1.98 21.91
CA GLN A 16 -1.13 1.69 21.57
C GLN A 16 -1.07 0.75 20.35
N ILE A 17 -0.30 1.14 19.30
CA ILE A 17 -0.04 0.33 18.11
C ILE A 17 1.48 0.17 17.98
N GLY A 18 2.03 -0.94 18.44
CA GLY A 18 3.48 -1.12 18.51
C GLY A 18 4.15 0.02 19.28
N PRO A 19 5.11 0.76 18.68
CA PRO A 19 5.80 1.86 19.35
C PRO A 19 5.04 3.18 19.34
N VAL A 20 3.94 3.32 18.60
CA VAL A 20 3.18 4.56 18.43
C VAL A 20 1.82 4.48 19.12
N THR A 21 1.23 5.66 19.44
CA THR A 21 -0.07 5.75 20.07
C THR A 21 -1.03 6.52 19.18
N ALA A 22 -2.10 5.86 18.75
CA ALA A 22 -3.21 6.51 18.07
C ALA A 22 -4.10 7.27 19.08
N LYS A 23 -4.49 8.51 18.77
CA LYS A 23 -5.26 9.39 19.68
C LYS A 23 -6.66 8.89 20.00
N ASN A 24 -7.20 7.98 19.22
CA ASN A 24 -8.51 7.34 19.39
C ASN A 24 -8.55 6.05 18.55
N ARG A 25 -9.69 5.37 18.45
CA ARG A 25 -9.86 4.10 17.73
C ARG A 25 -10.43 4.25 16.31
N PHE A 26 -10.50 5.45 15.78
CA PHE A 26 -10.96 5.68 14.40
C PHE A 26 -9.79 5.55 13.45
N TYR A 27 -9.85 4.50 12.65
CA TYR A 27 -8.80 4.08 11.73
C TYR A 27 -9.32 4.10 10.28
N GLN A 28 -8.82 5.00 9.44
CA GLN A 28 -9.12 5.01 8.02
C GLN A 28 -8.17 4.04 7.33
N VAL A 29 -8.71 2.90 6.94
CA VAL A 29 -7.98 1.86 6.21
C VAL A 29 -7.54 2.32 4.82
N PRO A 30 -6.54 1.68 4.21
CA PRO A 30 -6.14 1.97 2.83
C PRO A 30 -7.30 1.87 1.86
N HIS A 31 -7.38 2.80 0.92
CA HIS A 31 -8.32 2.74 -0.20
C HIS A 31 -7.85 3.61 -1.37
N CYS A 32 -8.05 3.14 -2.58
CA CYS A 32 -7.80 3.90 -3.80
C CYS A 32 -8.77 5.07 -3.91
N ASN A 33 -8.28 6.21 -4.35
CA ASN A 33 -9.06 7.45 -4.42
C ASN A 33 -8.97 8.12 -5.80
N GLY A 34 -8.31 7.50 -6.76
CA GLY A 34 -8.12 8.03 -8.11
C GLY A 34 -7.10 9.17 -8.22
N MET A 35 -6.32 9.43 -7.18
CA MET A 35 -5.26 10.44 -7.19
C MET A 35 -3.94 9.90 -7.72
N GLY A 36 -3.63 8.65 -7.37
CA GLY A 36 -2.40 7.97 -7.73
C GLY A 36 -1.16 8.80 -7.39
N TYR A 37 -0.03 8.48 -7.99
CA TYR A 37 1.18 9.28 -7.83
C TYR A 37 1.18 10.58 -8.66
N MET A 38 0.22 10.75 -9.57
CA MET A 38 0.12 11.93 -10.44
C MET A 38 -0.40 13.19 -9.75
N ARG A 39 -1.08 13.04 -8.59
CA ARG A 39 -1.74 14.15 -7.89
C ARG A 39 -1.38 14.22 -6.41
N PRO A 40 -0.07 14.33 -6.05
CA PRO A 40 0.38 14.22 -4.66
C PRO A 40 -0.18 15.33 -3.75
N ASN A 41 -0.37 16.54 -4.26
CA ASN A 41 -0.95 17.64 -3.48
C ASN A 41 -2.45 17.40 -3.18
N THR A 42 -3.19 16.85 -4.14
CA THR A 42 -4.61 16.51 -3.96
C THR A 42 -4.76 15.34 -2.99
N LEU A 43 -3.89 14.35 -3.10
CA LEU A 43 -3.82 13.23 -2.16
C LEU A 43 -3.57 13.73 -0.73
N ALA A 44 -2.55 14.56 -0.54
CA ALA A 44 -2.21 15.15 0.76
C ALA A 44 -3.39 15.92 1.37
N ALA A 45 -4.01 16.81 0.59
CA ALA A 45 -5.17 17.58 1.05
C ALA A 45 -6.35 16.67 1.44
N MET A 46 -6.67 15.67 0.63
CA MET A 46 -7.76 14.73 0.93
C MET A 46 -7.51 13.91 2.21
N ARG A 47 -6.27 13.49 2.44
CA ARG A 47 -5.89 12.72 3.63
C ARG A 47 -5.81 13.63 4.85
N GLY A 48 -5.32 14.85 4.70
CA GLY A 48 -5.29 15.87 5.76
C GLY A 48 -6.68 16.20 6.29
N ILE A 49 -7.68 16.42 5.42
CA ILE A 49 -9.09 16.66 5.83
C ILE A 49 -9.63 15.51 6.70
N LYS A 50 -9.24 14.27 6.43
CA LYS A 50 -9.65 13.14 7.29
C LYS A 50 -9.02 13.22 8.67
N ALA A 51 -7.73 13.54 8.74
CA ALA A 51 -7.03 13.73 10.00
C ALA A 51 -7.60 14.91 10.80
N GLU A 52 -7.92 16.04 10.13
CA GLU A 52 -8.62 17.19 10.69
C GLU A 52 -10.00 16.79 11.24
N GLY A 53 -10.73 15.95 10.51
CA GLY A 53 -12.04 15.41 10.93
C GLY A 53 -11.97 14.44 12.11
N GLY A 54 -10.79 14.17 12.68
CA GLY A 54 -10.60 13.45 13.93
C GLY A 54 -10.15 12.00 13.80
N TRP A 55 -9.88 11.48 12.61
CA TRP A 55 -9.28 10.15 12.44
C TRP A 55 -7.91 10.08 13.10
N ALA A 56 -7.66 9.01 13.85
CA ALA A 56 -6.39 8.81 14.53
C ALA A 56 -5.32 8.18 13.65
N VAL A 57 -5.74 7.38 12.67
CA VAL A 57 -4.86 6.83 11.65
C VAL A 57 -5.46 7.11 10.28
N VAL A 58 -4.63 7.60 9.35
CA VAL A 58 -5.04 7.86 7.96
C VAL A 58 -4.04 7.20 7.02
N CYS A 59 -4.55 6.29 6.17
CA CYS A 59 -3.71 5.50 5.27
C CYS A 59 -3.74 5.99 3.82
N THR A 60 -2.75 5.56 3.04
CA THR A 60 -2.67 5.74 1.59
C THR A 60 -3.73 4.90 0.85
N GLU A 61 -3.71 4.90 -0.44
CA GLU A 61 -4.11 3.79 -1.33
C GLU A 61 -3.02 2.71 -1.35
N GLU A 62 -3.20 1.69 -2.22
CA GLU A 62 -2.12 0.79 -2.59
C GLU A 62 -0.92 1.58 -3.15
N VAL A 63 0.29 1.29 -2.67
CA VAL A 63 1.52 1.95 -3.09
C VAL A 63 2.48 0.91 -3.66
N GLU A 64 2.73 0.99 -4.95
CA GLU A 64 3.57 0.06 -5.68
C GLU A 64 5.03 0.15 -5.25
N ILE A 65 5.63 -0.99 -4.93
CA ILE A 65 7.02 -1.05 -4.46
C ILE A 65 8.06 -1.14 -5.58
N ARG A 66 7.63 -1.39 -6.82
CA ARG A 66 8.52 -1.60 -7.97
C ARG A 66 7.79 -1.40 -9.29
N ALA A 67 8.52 -0.96 -10.32
CA ALA A 67 7.97 -0.70 -11.65
C ALA A 67 7.33 -1.92 -12.35
N ASN A 68 7.71 -3.14 -11.99
CA ASN A 68 7.08 -4.36 -12.50
C ASN A 68 5.82 -4.78 -11.71
N SER A 69 5.29 -3.87 -10.92
CA SER A 69 3.99 -3.96 -10.23
C SER A 69 3.04 -2.85 -10.68
N ASP A 70 3.21 -2.33 -11.86
CA ASP A 70 2.51 -1.17 -12.37
C ASP A 70 1.00 -1.45 -12.54
N ASN A 71 0.21 -0.87 -11.66
CA ASN A 71 -1.26 -0.92 -11.68
C ASN A 71 -1.88 0.34 -12.30
N GLY A 72 -1.04 1.30 -12.65
CA GLY A 72 -1.42 2.50 -13.37
C GLY A 72 -1.44 3.78 -12.53
N SER A 73 -0.97 4.85 -13.16
CA SER A 73 -0.75 6.16 -12.54
C SER A 73 -1.99 6.85 -11.97
N ALA A 74 -3.18 6.41 -12.37
CA ALA A 74 -4.43 7.05 -11.97
C ALA A 74 -5.07 6.43 -10.73
N ALA A 75 -4.69 5.21 -10.37
CA ALA A 75 -5.32 4.48 -9.26
C ALA A 75 -4.39 4.32 -8.06
N GLU A 76 -3.11 4.06 -8.32
CA GLU A 76 -2.18 3.61 -7.29
C GLU A 76 -1.11 4.67 -6.98
N GLY A 77 -0.65 4.68 -5.74
CA GLY A 77 0.57 5.37 -5.35
C GLY A 77 1.81 4.60 -5.81
N ARG A 78 2.98 5.24 -5.72
CA ARG A 78 4.22 4.63 -6.13
C ARG A 78 5.36 4.99 -5.17
N LEU A 79 6.23 4.02 -4.89
CA LEU A 79 7.44 4.19 -4.09
C LEU A 79 8.56 3.30 -4.66
N TRP A 80 8.81 3.42 -5.97
CA TRP A 80 9.74 2.59 -6.73
C TRP A 80 11.20 2.92 -6.43
N ASP A 81 11.47 4.22 -6.23
CA ASP A 81 12.79 4.74 -5.92
C ASP A 81 12.70 5.97 -4.99
N ASP A 82 13.84 6.55 -4.65
CA ASP A 82 13.94 7.65 -3.70
C ASP A 82 13.30 8.95 -4.23
N GLY A 83 13.17 9.08 -5.56
CA GLY A 83 12.50 10.22 -6.19
C GLY A 83 10.99 10.30 -5.88
N ASP A 84 10.38 9.21 -5.42
CA ASP A 84 8.97 9.17 -5.04
C ASP A 84 8.71 9.64 -3.60
N ILE A 85 9.74 9.67 -2.74
CA ILE A 85 9.65 10.05 -1.32
C ILE A 85 9.01 11.42 -1.11
N PRO A 86 9.42 12.50 -1.81
CA PRO A 86 8.87 13.84 -1.57
C PRO A 86 7.37 13.96 -1.85
N ALA A 87 6.84 13.15 -2.76
CA ALA A 87 5.41 13.14 -3.07
C ALA A 87 4.58 12.56 -1.93
N LEU A 88 5.08 11.50 -1.30
CA LEU A 88 4.42 10.84 -0.18
C LEU A 88 4.61 11.59 1.14
N ALA A 89 5.75 12.25 1.35
CA ALA A 89 6.02 13.09 2.51
C ALA A 89 4.99 14.23 2.66
N LYS A 90 4.46 14.77 1.56
CA LYS A 90 3.35 15.76 1.62
C LYS A 90 2.11 15.21 2.31
N MET A 91 1.83 13.93 2.14
CA MET A 91 0.68 13.31 2.80
C MET A 91 0.94 13.14 4.30
N THR A 92 2.12 12.67 4.68
CA THR A 92 2.46 12.50 6.10
C THR A 92 2.46 13.84 6.83
N GLU A 93 3.04 14.88 6.24
CA GLU A 93 2.96 16.25 6.77
C GLU A 93 1.51 16.69 7.02
N ALA A 94 0.63 16.56 6.02
CA ALA A 94 -0.77 16.96 6.13
C ALA A 94 -1.55 16.13 7.16
N VAL A 95 -1.21 14.88 7.38
CA VAL A 95 -1.84 14.01 8.39
C VAL A 95 -1.31 14.35 9.79
N HIS A 96 0.00 14.52 9.93
CA HIS A 96 0.64 14.83 11.21
C HIS A 96 0.27 16.21 11.75
N GLU A 97 -0.01 17.20 10.89
CA GLU A 97 -0.49 18.53 11.29
C GLU A 97 -1.70 18.45 12.25
N HIS A 98 -2.52 17.40 12.13
CA HIS A 98 -3.69 17.16 12.97
C HIS A 98 -3.48 16.10 14.05
N GLY A 99 -2.25 15.71 14.33
CA GLY A 99 -1.90 14.73 15.35
C GLY A 99 -2.46 13.32 15.07
N ALA A 100 -2.64 12.97 13.81
CA ALA A 100 -2.98 11.61 13.37
C ALA A 100 -1.71 10.87 12.91
N LEU A 101 -1.75 9.54 12.93
CA LEU A 101 -0.70 8.68 12.40
C LEU A 101 -0.92 8.44 10.90
N ALA A 102 0.15 8.42 10.14
CA ALA A 102 0.13 8.12 8.72
C ALA A 102 0.48 6.65 8.43
N GLY A 103 -0.37 5.95 7.69
CA GLY A 103 -0.14 4.57 7.27
C GLY A 103 0.09 4.45 5.76
N ILE A 104 0.97 3.54 5.34
CA ILE A 104 1.23 3.24 3.94
C ILE A 104 0.99 1.76 3.63
N GLU A 105 0.30 1.45 2.53
CA GLU A 105 0.05 0.09 2.07
C GLU A 105 0.97 -0.27 0.91
N LEU A 106 2.00 -1.08 1.19
CA LEU A 106 2.99 -1.50 0.20
C LEU A 106 2.52 -2.74 -0.57
N VAL A 107 2.44 -2.62 -1.88
CA VAL A 107 1.88 -3.63 -2.78
C VAL A 107 2.83 -4.04 -3.90
N HIS A 108 2.68 -5.27 -4.35
CA HIS A 108 3.14 -5.76 -5.64
C HIS A 108 2.02 -6.60 -6.26
N GLY A 109 1.45 -6.15 -7.36
CA GLY A 109 0.28 -6.76 -8.00
C GLY A 109 0.53 -8.12 -8.66
N GLY A 110 1.80 -8.44 -8.95
CA GLY A 110 2.12 -9.73 -9.57
C GLY A 110 1.41 -9.92 -10.91
N TYR A 111 0.74 -11.07 -11.10
CA TYR A 111 0.00 -11.37 -12.33
C TYR A 111 -1.30 -10.56 -12.47
N SER A 112 -1.72 -9.85 -11.43
CA SER A 112 -2.94 -9.05 -11.50
C SER A 112 -2.82 -7.85 -12.44
N ASN A 113 -1.59 -7.41 -12.72
CA ASN A 113 -1.29 -6.24 -13.51
C ASN A 113 -0.61 -6.60 -14.84
N ALA A 114 -1.04 -5.97 -15.92
CA ALA A 114 -0.40 -6.11 -17.23
C ALA A 114 0.85 -5.21 -17.38
N ASN A 115 1.14 -4.35 -16.42
CA ASN A 115 2.23 -3.38 -16.43
C ASN A 115 2.23 -2.52 -17.72
N ASN A 116 1.07 -1.98 -18.05
CA ASN A 116 0.86 -1.27 -19.32
C ASN A 116 1.69 0.00 -19.44
N TYR A 117 2.00 0.65 -18.34
CA TYR A 117 2.80 1.87 -18.29
C TYR A 117 4.31 1.56 -18.35
N SER A 118 4.79 0.73 -17.46
CA SER A 118 6.21 0.36 -17.40
C SER A 118 6.63 -0.61 -18.51
N ARG A 119 5.68 -1.39 -19.04
CA ARG A 119 5.89 -2.46 -20.05
C ARG A 119 6.87 -3.55 -19.59
N ILE A 120 7.15 -3.65 -18.31
CA ILE A 120 7.97 -4.72 -17.74
C ILE A 120 7.11 -5.98 -17.63
N PRO A 121 7.58 -7.16 -18.06
CA PRO A 121 6.80 -8.40 -17.91
C PRO A 121 6.38 -8.63 -16.46
N PRO A 122 5.09 -8.87 -16.17
CA PRO A 122 4.64 -9.20 -14.82
C PRO A 122 5.24 -10.52 -14.35
N ILE A 123 5.29 -10.69 -13.04
CA ILE A 123 5.84 -11.89 -12.38
C ILE A 123 4.80 -12.55 -11.49
N ALA A 124 4.88 -13.86 -11.35
CA ALA A 124 4.00 -14.65 -10.49
C ALA A 124 4.74 -15.86 -9.93
N PRO A 125 4.22 -16.55 -8.91
CA PRO A 125 4.83 -17.80 -8.44
C PRO A 125 5.04 -18.83 -9.56
N SER A 126 4.06 -18.94 -10.45
CA SER A 126 4.09 -19.80 -11.65
C SER A 126 3.71 -19.00 -12.89
N ALA A 127 4.11 -19.45 -14.08
CA ALA A 127 3.68 -18.82 -15.33
C ALA A 127 2.17 -18.92 -15.48
N ILE A 128 1.50 -17.77 -15.61
CA ILE A 128 0.04 -17.68 -15.66
C ILE A 128 -0.39 -16.45 -16.48
N SER A 129 -1.52 -16.54 -17.17
CA SER A 129 -2.08 -15.39 -17.87
C SER A 129 -2.47 -14.29 -16.89
N VAL A 130 -2.19 -13.05 -17.26
CA VAL A 130 -2.55 -11.88 -16.46
C VAL A 130 -4.08 -11.80 -16.28
N ASN A 131 -4.50 -11.43 -15.09
CA ASN A 131 -5.94 -11.29 -14.75
C ASN A 131 -6.51 -9.96 -15.28
N SER A 132 -6.32 -9.69 -16.54
CA SER A 132 -6.85 -8.50 -17.21
C SER A 132 -7.22 -8.82 -18.67
N TYR A 133 -7.84 -7.88 -19.34
CA TYR A 133 -8.14 -8.00 -20.77
C TYR A 133 -6.90 -7.89 -21.68
N ALA A 134 -5.72 -7.63 -21.12
CA ALA A 134 -4.48 -7.56 -21.86
C ALA A 134 -3.95 -8.98 -22.16
N PRO A 135 -3.54 -9.26 -23.42
CA PRO A 135 -3.01 -10.58 -23.79
C PRO A 135 -1.54 -10.74 -23.33
N VAL A 136 -1.33 -10.69 -22.04
CA VAL A 136 -0.03 -10.75 -21.39
C VAL A 136 0.04 -11.96 -20.46
N GLN A 137 1.21 -12.60 -20.40
CA GLN A 137 1.49 -13.70 -19.50
C GLN A 137 2.54 -13.28 -18.46
N ALA A 138 2.25 -13.55 -17.20
CA ALA A 138 3.22 -13.37 -16.14
C ALA A 138 4.29 -14.46 -16.20
N ARG A 139 5.53 -14.05 -16.04
CA ARG A 139 6.68 -14.96 -15.96
C ARG A 139 6.75 -15.63 -14.59
N ALA A 140 7.04 -16.93 -14.55
CA ALA A 140 7.32 -17.61 -13.30
C ALA A 140 8.57 -17.02 -12.63
N MET A 141 8.48 -16.77 -11.33
CA MET A 141 9.59 -16.28 -10.52
C MET A 141 10.63 -17.39 -10.29
N THR A 142 11.88 -17.04 -10.45
CA THR A 142 13.02 -17.83 -9.96
C THR A 142 13.19 -17.60 -8.45
N LYS A 143 14.00 -18.43 -7.79
CA LYS A 143 14.41 -18.18 -6.38
C LYS A 143 15.18 -16.86 -6.21
N ALA A 144 15.88 -16.41 -7.25
CA ALA A 144 16.53 -15.10 -7.25
C ALA A 144 15.48 -13.97 -7.24
N ASP A 145 14.45 -14.07 -8.08
CA ASP A 145 13.34 -13.09 -8.09
C ASP A 145 12.64 -13.01 -6.72
N ILE A 146 12.45 -14.13 -6.03
CA ILE A 146 11.84 -14.15 -4.68
C ILE A 146 12.74 -13.44 -3.67
N ARG A 147 14.05 -13.66 -3.73
CA ARG A 147 15.01 -12.91 -2.88
C ARG A 147 14.98 -11.41 -3.17
N ASP A 148 14.89 -11.04 -4.44
CA ASP A 148 14.84 -9.63 -4.84
C ASP A 148 13.50 -8.99 -4.46
N PHE A 149 12.39 -9.70 -4.59
CA PHE A 149 11.07 -9.26 -4.11
C PHE A 149 11.08 -8.91 -2.60
N ARG A 150 11.74 -9.71 -1.78
CA ARG A 150 11.93 -9.40 -0.35
C ARG A 150 12.78 -8.14 -0.13
N LYS A 151 13.82 -7.94 -0.96
CA LYS A 151 14.64 -6.72 -0.91
C LYS A 151 13.83 -5.49 -1.31
N TRP A 152 12.97 -5.59 -2.35
CA TRP A 152 12.14 -4.47 -2.79
C TRP A 152 11.17 -4.02 -1.70
N HIS A 153 10.51 -4.96 -1.01
CA HIS A 153 9.66 -4.64 0.14
C HIS A 153 10.45 -3.94 1.25
N ARG A 154 11.62 -4.47 1.58
CA ARG A 154 12.48 -3.84 2.58
C ARG A 154 12.89 -2.41 2.17
N GLN A 155 13.28 -2.21 0.92
CA GLN A 155 13.65 -0.89 0.42
C GLN A 155 12.47 0.08 0.44
N ALA A 156 11.29 -0.36 -0.01
CA ALA A 156 10.08 0.46 0.05
C ALA A 156 9.69 0.82 1.49
N ALA A 157 9.81 -0.10 2.44
CA ALA A 157 9.57 0.19 3.85
C ALA A 157 10.57 1.21 4.43
N LEU A 158 11.84 1.18 4.01
CA LEU A 158 12.85 2.18 4.41
C LEU A 158 12.52 3.57 3.82
N ARG A 159 12.11 3.63 2.56
CA ARG A 159 11.64 4.88 1.93
C ARG A 159 10.36 5.41 2.60
N ALA A 160 9.43 4.52 2.95
CA ALA A 160 8.24 4.91 3.70
C ALA A 160 8.61 5.55 5.05
N LYS A 161 9.60 4.98 5.75
CA LYS A 161 10.14 5.57 6.98
C LYS A 161 10.79 6.94 6.72
N GLU A 162 11.50 7.11 5.62
CA GLU A 162 12.10 8.39 5.22
C GLU A 162 11.04 9.44 4.85
N ALA A 163 9.90 8.99 4.28
CA ALA A 163 8.71 9.82 4.05
C ALA A 163 7.87 10.05 5.32
N ASP A 164 8.36 9.68 6.49
CA ASP A 164 7.75 9.87 7.82
C ASP A 164 6.43 9.11 8.06
N PHE A 165 6.25 7.93 7.45
CA PHE A 165 5.12 7.07 7.77
C PHE A 165 5.33 6.33 9.09
N ASP A 166 4.28 6.31 9.94
CA ASP A 166 4.27 5.63 11.25
C ASP A 166 3.97 4.13 11.12
N LEU A 167 3.17 3.75 10.14
CA LEU A 167 2.65 2.40 9.96
C LEU A 167 2.87 1.91 8.52
N VAL A 168 3.33 0.66 8.41
CA VAL A 168 3.54 0.01 7.10
C VAL A 168 2.71 -1.27 7.03
N TYR A 169 1.87 -1.38 6.00
CA TYR A 169 1.22 -2.63 5.62
C TYR A 169 2.06 -3.37 4.59
N VAL A 170 2.34 -4.63 4.85
CA VAL A 170 2.81 -5.59 3.85
C VAL A 170 1.57 -6.28 3.31
N TYR A 171 1.03 -5.75 2.22
CA TYR A 171 -0.31 -6.07 1.78
C TYR A 171 -0.41 -7.44 1.10
N ALA A 172 -1.29 -8.28 1.64
CA ALA A 172 -1.61 -9.60 1.12
C ALA A 172 -3.13 -9.80 1.10
N GLY A 173 -3.81 -9.07 0.22
CA GLY A 173 -5.27 -9.03 0.18
C GLY A 173 -5.88 -9.05 -1.22
N HIS A 174 -7.21 -9.13 -1.29
CA HIS A 174 -8.09 -9.01 -2.47
C HIS A 174 -7.78 -9.96 -3.64
N SER A 175 -6.94 -10.99 -3.44
CA SER A 175 -6.43 -11.85 -4.52
C SER A 175 -5.65 -11.10 -5.61
N LEU A 176 -5.27 -9.86 -5.35
CA LEU A 176 -4.62 -8.97 -6.31
C LEU A 176 -3.10 -8.90 -6.12
N THR A 177 -2.58 -9.39 -4.99
CA THR A 177 -1.18 -9.19 -4.63
C THR A 177 -0.33 -10.43 -4.84
N LEU A 178 0.95 -10.20 -5.18
CA LEU A 178 1.91 -11.29 -5.37
C LEU A 178 2.05 -12.17 -4.12
N LEU A 179 1.95 -11.61 -2.93
CA LEU A 179 1.96 -12.38 -1.67
C LEU A 179 0.80 -13.36 -1.59
N MET A 180 -0.42 -12.91 -1.93
CA MET A 180 -1.59 -13.80 -1.97
C MET A 180 -1.45 -14.91 -3.02
N HIS A 181 -0.78 -14.61 -4.14
CA HIS A 181 -0.55 -15.61 -5.18
C HIS A 181 0.33 -16.77 -4.67
N PHE A 182 1.31 -16.49 -3.81
CA PHE A 182 2.12 -17.54 -3.17
C PHE A 182 1.31 -18.42 -2.21
N LEU A 183 0.32 -17.84 -1.53
CA LEU A 183 -0.54 -18.57 -0.57
C LEU A 183 -1.66 -19.40 -1.24
N SER A 184 -1.88 -19.22 -2.53
CA SER A 184 -2.98 -19.84 -3.25
C SER A 184 -2.52 -20.99 -4.14
N ARG A 185 -3.06 -22.20 -3.92
CA ARG A 185 -2.83 -23.36 -4.80
C ARG A 185 -3.32 -23.15 -6.24
N ARG A 186 -4.20 -22.18 -6.47
CA ARG A 186 -4.67 -21.81 -7.80
C ARG A 186 -3.58 -21.13 -8.63
N PHE A 187 -2.67 -20.41 -7.98
CA PHE A 187 -1.66 -19.58 -8.64
C PHE A 187 -0.22 -20.07 -8.42
N ASN A 188 -0.02 -20.82 -7.33
CA ASN A 188 1.29 -21.35 -6.96
C ASN A 188 1.34 -22.86 -7.26
N HIS A 189 1.96 -23.21 -8.37
CA HIS A 189 2.21 -24.58 -8.79
C HIS A 189 3.69 -24.96 -8.62
N ARG A 190 4.41 -24.24 -7.79
CA ARG A 190 5.83 -24.51 -7.51
C ARG A 190 6.00 -25.84 -6.79
N THR A 191 7.16 -26.44 -7.00
CA THR A 191 7.56 -27.72 -6.37
C THR A 191 8.79 -27.56 -5.49
N ASP A 192 9.27 -26.33 -5.30
CA ASP A 192 10.35 -26.00 -4.37
C ASP A 192 9.79 -25.57 -2.99
N GLU A 193 10.64 -24.99 -2.14
CA GLU A 193 10.27 -24.59 -0.77
C GLU A 193 9.32 -23.38 -0.65
N TYR A 194 8.88 -22.79 -1.76
CA TYR A 194 8.00 -21.60 -1.79
C TYR A 194 6.59 -21.90 -2.25
#